data_9ed91dd8a0c713a743d522fade559a6e
#
_entry.id   9ed91dd8a0c713a743d522fade559a6e
#
_cell.length_a   1.000
_cell.length_b   1.000
_cell.length_c   1.000
_cell.angle_alpha   90.00
_cell.angle_beta   90.00
_cell.angle_gamma   90.00
#
_symmetry.space_group_name_H-M   'P 1'
#
loop_
_entity.id
_entity.type
_entity.pdbx_description
1 polymer ?
#
loop_
_entity_poly.entity_id
_entity_poly.type
_entity_poly.pdbx_seq_one_letter_code
_entity_poly.pdbx_strand_id
1 'polypeptide(L)'
;IVGEALRPIWELTLDMFAGTHGGKYAGAFGSYGWSGEGVPHIMERLKQLRMKVTDSYRVRFKPSEADLVGAYEYGFRFGCLVQDKEPVLPAKKSGGRRLVKCLVCGEIFDASLEICPVCGVGKENFVPVEDEDTGFVNNTEEFYLILGNGAAGFNAAKAIRERDKTGSIVMVSDEPYSSYNRPMLTKSIVAGLEPDQIAMADAGWYEENRVYQMLGKTVTNVDTEAKEAVLSDGTKLHFTRLIYALGSECFIPPIEGSSLPQVVAIRRLDDTRKVQELMKTAKNAVVI
;
A
#
# COMPACT_ATOMS: atom_id res chain seq x y z
N ILE A 1 -17.62 -4.12 3.62
CA ILE A 1 -17.32 -5.56 3.58
C ILE A 1 -15.92 -5.68 2.98
N VAL A 2 -14.96 -6.05 3.79
CA VAL A 2 -13.55 -6.11 3.40
C VAL A 2 -13.25 -7.50 2.85
N GLY A 3 -12.73 -7.56 1.63
CA GLY A 3 -12.32 -8.81 0.99
C GLY A 3 -13.40 -9.55 0.19
N GLU A 4 -14.67 -9.20 0.35
CA GLU A 4 -15.78 -9.85 -0.34
C GLU A 4 -16.19 -9.13 -1.63
N ALA A 5 -16.95 -9.83 -2.48
CA ALA A 5 -17.55 -9.24 -3.65
C ALA A 5 -18.59 -8.16 -3.27
N LEU A 6 -18.76 -7.16 -4.12
CA LEU A 6 -19.84 -6.20 -3.97
C LEU A 6 -21.19 -6.95 -3.88
N ARG A 7 -22.00 -6.59 -2.91
CA ARG A 7 -23.27 -7.26 -2.61
C ARG A 7 -24.15 -7.49 -3.84
N PRO A 8 -24.40 -6.53 -4.73
CA PRO A 8 -25.22 -6.77 -5.92
C PRO A 8 -24.66 -7.85 -6.85
N ILE A 9 -23.35 -7.95 -6.99
CA ILE A 9 -22.69 -8.97 -7.82
C ILE A 9 -22.82 -10.35 -7.16
N TRP A 10 -22.65 -10.43 -5.85
CA TRP A 10 -22.82 -11.65 -5.11
C TRP A 10 -24.25 -12.16 -5.13
N GLU A 11 -25.24 -11.29 -4.91
CA GLU A 11 -26.68 -11.61 -5.01
C GLU A 11 -27.02 -12.15 -6.40
N LEU A 12 -26.55 -11.48 -7.47
CA LEU A 12 -26.75 -11.94 -8.84
C LEU A 12 -26.24 -13.37 -9.04
N THR A 13 -25.03 -13.68 -8.54
CA THR A 13 -24.44 -15.03 -8.68
C THR A 13 -25.19 -16.07 -7.86
N LEU A 14 -25.80 -15.70 -6.73
CA LEU A 14 -26.62 -16.60 -5.92
C LEU A 14 -27.96 -16.93 -6.60
N ASP A 15 -28.53 -15.99 -7.33
CA ASP A 15 -29.79 -16.15 -8.05
C ASP A 15 -29.68 -16.94 -9.35
N MET A 16 -28.45 -17.20 -9.83
CA MET A 16 -28.21 -17.99 -11.03
C MET A 16 -28.44 -19.47 -10.78
N PHE A 17 -29.01 -20.16 -11.77
CA PHE A 17 -29.30 -21.60 -11.74
C PHE A 17 -28.43 -22.38 -12.74
N ALA A 18 -27.91 -23.53 -12.31
CA ALA A 18 -27.06 -24.39 -13.13
C ALA A 18 -27.79 -24.89 -14.39
N GLY A 19 -29.11 -25.14 -14.31
CA GLY A 19 -29.94 -25.59 -15.45
C GLY A 19 -30.01 -24.56 -16.59
N THR A 20 -29.86 -23.28 -16.29
CA THR A 20 -29.95 -22.17 -17.27
C THR A 20 -28.58 -21.70 -17.73
N HIS A 21 -27.57 -21.81 -16.87
CA HIS A 21 -26.24 -21.20 -17.10
C HIS A 21 -25.11 -22.22 -17.26
N GLY A 22 -25.35 -23.49 -16.92
CA GLY A 22 -24.35 -24.55 -17.07
C GLY A 22 -23.81 -24.64 -18.50
N GLY A 23 -22.51 -24.88 -18.63
CA GLY A 23 -21.83 -24.96 -19.92
C GLY A 23 -21.46 -23.64 -20.58
N LYS A 24 -21.99 -22.51 -20.11
CA LYS A 24 -21.58 -21.17 -20.58
C LYS A 24 -20.20 -20.79 -20.06
N TYR A 25 -19.46 -20.00 -20.82
CA TYR A 25 -18.21 -19.44 -20.33
C TYR A 25 -18.46 -18.36 -19.27
N ALA A 26 -17.63 -18.35 -18.23
CA ALA A 26 -17.69 -17.37 -17.18
C ALA A 26 -16.30 -17.02 -16.66
N GLY A 27 -16.13 -15.79 -16.21
CA GLY A 27 -14.94 -15.30 -15.56
C GLY A 27 -15.32 -14.19 -14.58
N ALA A 28 -14.41 -13.87 -13.67
CA ALA A 28 -14.62 -12.78 -12.73
C ALA A 28 -13.40 -11.87 -12.70
N PHE A 29 -13.64 -10.58 -12.55
CA PHE A 29 -12.59 -9.59 -12.40
C PHE A 29 -13.02 -8.51 -11.39
N GLY A 30 -12.06 -7.80 -10.85
CA GLY A 30 -12.36 -6.69 -9.95
C GLY A 30 -11.13 -6.12 -9.25
N SER A 31 -11.33 -4.96 -8.62
CA SER A 31 -10.36 -4.36 -7.71
C SER A 31 -10.70 -4.72 -6.27
N TYR A 32 -9.67 -4.74 -5.42
CA TYR A 32 -9.81 -5.04 -4.00
C TYR A 32 -8.84 -4.19 -3.16
N GLY A 33 -9.18 -3.97 -1.90
CA GLY A 33 -8.36 -3.15 -0.99
C GLY A 33 -7.70 -3.92 0.14
N TRP A 34 -8.01 -5.20 0.32
CA TRP A 34 -7.53 -5.99 1.46
C TRP A 34 -7.05 -7.37 1.02
N SER A 35 -7.80 -8.43 1.29
CA SER A 35 -7.42 -9.82 1.02
C SER A 35 -7.83 -10.33 -0.38
N GLY A 36 -8.83 -9.69 -1.00
CA GLY A 36 -9.24 -9.96 -2.38
C GLY A 36 -10.01 -11.25 -2.58
N GLU A 37 -10.74 -11.74 -1.58
CA GLU A 37 -11.51 -12.99 -1.66
C GLU A 37 -12.73 -12.91 -2.57
N GLY A 38 -13.22 -11.70 -2.88
CA GLY A 38 -14.44 -11.52 -3.64
C GLY A 38 -14.42 -12.23 -5.01
N VAL A 39 -13.35 -12.05 -5.78
CA VAL A 39 -13.21 -12.70 -7.09
C VAL A 39 -13.10 -14.22 -6.96
N PRO A 40 -12.25 -14.80 -6.10
CA PRO A 40 -12.24 -16.24 -5.84
C PRO A 40 -13.59 -16.83 -5.43
N HIS A 41 -14.34 -16.18 -4.56
CA HIS A 41 -15.68 -16.65 -4.16
C HIS A 41 -16.66 -16.67 -5.33
N ILE A 42 -16.66 -15.63 -6.18
CA ILE A 42 -17.47 -15.62 -7.40
C ILE A 42 -17.05 -16.75 -8.33
N MET A 43 -15.75 -16.96 -8.54
CA MET A 43 -15.24 -18.04 -9.39
C MET A 43 -15.69 -19.41 -8.90
N GLU A 44 -15.64 -19.64 -7.59
CA GLU A 44 -16.11 -20.90 -6.98
C GLU A 44 -17.62 -21.09 -7.19
N ARG A 45 -18.42 -20.03 -7.00
CA ARG A 45 -19.86 -20.09 -7.27
C ARG A 45 -20.16 -20.39 -8.74
N LEU A 46 -19.43 -19.78 -9.68
CA LEU A 46 -19.59 -20.05 -11.11
C LEU A 46 -19.27 -21.52 -11.47
N LYS A 47 -18.28 -22.14 -10.81
CA LYS A 47 -17.99 -23.58 -10.95
C LYS A 47 -19.15 -24.42 -10.42
N GLN A 48 -19.73 -24.11 -9.27
CA GLN A 48 -20.91 -24.81 -8.72
C GLN A 48 -22.10 -24.75 -9.68
N LEU A 49 -22.22 -23.67 -10.46
CA LEU A 49 -23.21 -23.51 -11.51
C LEU A 49 -22.88 -24.28 -12.80
N ARG A 50 -21.83 -25.13 -12.76
CA ARG A 50 -21.35 -25.93 -13.90
C ARG A 50 -20.99 -25.08 -15.15
N MET A 51 -20.58 -23.85 -14.93
CA MET A 51 -20.08 -22.98 -16.00
C MET A 51 -18.64 -23.36 -16.38
N LYS A 52 -18.25 -23.06 -17.60
CA LYS A 52 -16.85 -23.16 -18.06
C LYS A 52 -16.10 -21.95 -17.56
N VAL A 53 -15.47 -22.11 -16.39
CA VAL A 53 -14.79 -21.00 -15.71
C VAL A 53 -13.38 -20.82 -16.27
N THR A 54 -13.07 -19.60 -16.68
CA THR A 54 -11.73 -19.19 -17.14
C THR A 54 -10.84 -18.76 -15.97
N ASP A 55 -9.68 -18.17 -16.26
CA ASP A 55 -8.90 -17.45 -15.28
C ASP A 55 -9.66 -16.21 -14.72
N SER A 56 -9.09 -15.55 -13.75
CA SER A 56 -9.64 -14.32 -13.17
C SER A 56 -8.62 -13.19 -13.26
N TYR A 57 -9.10 -11.93 -13.21
CA TYR A 57 -8.23 -10.78 -13.16
C TYR A 57 -8.52 -9.94 -11.92
N ARG A 58 -7.46 -9.63 -11.14
CA ARG A 58 -7.58 -8.87 -9.89
C ARG A 58 -6.55 -7.77 -9.83
N VAL A 59 -6.99 -6.60 -9.39
CA VAL A 59 -6.14 -5.43 -9.18
C VAL A 59 -6.30 -4.93 -7.76
N ARG A 60 -5.21 -4.61 -7.10
CA ARG A 60 -5.26 -4.07 -5.74
C ARG A 60 -5.35 -2.55 -5.76
N PHE A 61 -6.35 -2.00 -5.06
CA PHE A 61 -6.65 -0.57 -4.99
C PHE A 61 -6.96 0.05 -6.36
N LYS A 62 -6.42 1.22 -6.65
CA LYS A 62 -6.60 1.92 -7.93
C LYS A 62 -5.73 1.25 -9.00
N PRO A 63 -6.30 0.87 -10.15
CA PRO A 63 -5.51 0.32 -11.26
C PRO A 63 -4.46 1.32 -11.76
N SER A 64 -3.25 0.82 -12.02
CA SER A 64 -2.22 1.49 -12.80
C SER A 64 -2.50 1.35 -14.29
N GLU A 65 -1.76 2.06 -15.15
CA GLU A 65 -1.84 1.88 -16.59
C GLU A 65 -1.53 0.44 -17.02
N ALA A 66 -0.54 -0.20 -16.39
CA ALA A 66 -0.22 -1.61 -16.62
C ALA A 66 -1.36 -2.55 -16.23
N ASP A 67 -2.05 -2.27 -15.11
CA ASP A 67 -3.24 -3.01 -14.71
C ASP A 67 -4.38 -2.85 -15.71
N LEU A 68 -4.56 -1.66 -16.29
CA LEU A 68 -5.57 -1.41 -17.33
C LEU A 68 -5.26 -2.19 -18.61
N VAL A 69 -3.99 -2.27 -19.00
CA VAL A 69 -3.55 -3.12 -20.13
C VAL A 69 -3.83 -4.59 -19.83
N GLY A 70 -3.49 -5.07 -18.63
CA GLY A 70 -3.78 -6.45 -18.20
C GLY A 70 -5.28 -6.75 -18.17
N ALA A 71 -6.11 -5.80 -17.72
CA ALA A 71 -7.57 -5.92 -17.76
C ALA A 71 -8.10 -6.02 -19.20
N TYR A 72 -7.56 -5.21 -20.11
CA TYR A 72 -7.88 -5.28 -21.53
C TYR A 72 -7.49 -6.65 -22.13
N GLU A 73 -6.27 -7.12 -21.88
CA GLU A 73 -5.80 -8.43 -22.35
C GLU A 73 -6.67 -9.58 -21.80
N TYR A 74 -7.05 -9.51 -20.54
CA TYR A 74 -7.98 -10.47 -19.93
C TYR A 74 -9.32 -10.47 -20.67
N GLY A 75 -9.94 -9.31 -20.85
CA GLY A 75 -11.21 -9.17 -21.56
C GLY A 75 -11.12 -9.62 -23.00
N PHE A 76 -10.02 -9.30 -23.71
CA PHE A 76 -9.77 -9.72 -25.07
C PHE A 76 -9.67 -11.25 -25.19
N ARG A 77 -8.89 -11.91 -24.33
CA ARG A 77 -8.77 -13.38 -24.29
C ARG A 77 -10.13 -14.03 -24.02
N PHE A 78 -10.87 -13.48 -23.05
CA PHE A 78 -12.22 -13.97 -22.74
C PHE A 78 -13.16 -13.83 -23.94
N GLY A 79 -13.15 -12.69 -24.63
CA GLY A 79 -13.95 -12.44 -25.83
C GLY A 79 -13.60 -13.41 -26.98
N CYS A 80 -12.30 -13.69 -27.18
CA CYS A 80 -11.84 -14.68 -28.17
C CYS A 80 -12.34 -16.08 -27.81
N LEU A 81 -12.24 -16.46 -26.54
CA LEU A 81 -12.72 -17.76 -26.07
C LEU A 81 -14.22 -17.97 -26.29
N VAL A 82 -15.04 -16.93 -26.01
CA VAL A 82 -16.49 -16.98 -26.26
C VAL A 82 -16.83 -17.10 -27.75
N GLN A 83 -15.96 -16.56 -28.62
CA GLN A 83 -16.13 -16.60 -30.09
C GLN A 83 -15.42 -17.80 -30.75
N ASP A 84 -14.83 -18.69 -29.96
CA ASP A 84 -14.03 -19.83 -30.44
C ASP A 84 -12.89 -19.41 -31.37
N LYS A 85 -12.18 -18.33 -30.99
CA LYS A 85 -11.04 -17.76 -31.70
C LYS A 85 -9.77 -17.86 -30.86
N GLU A 86 -8.64 -18.09 -31.51
CA GLU A 86 -7.35 -17.98 -30.80
C GLU A 86 -7.00 -16.50 -30.54
N PRO A 87 -6.57 -16.17 -29.31
CA PRO A 87 -6.18 -14.79 -28.98
C PRO A 87 -4.81 -14.48 -29.56
N VAL A 88 -4.77 -13.67 -30.60
CA VAL A 88 -3.51 -13.12 -31.14
C VAL A 88 -3.29 -11.74 -30.49
N LEU A 89 -2.61 -11.74 -29.36
CA LEU A 89 -2.18 -10.51 -28.71
C LEU A 89 -0.92 -9.96 -29.39
N PRO A 90 -0.78 -8.63 -29.53
CA PRO A 90 0.45 -8.04 -30.05
C PRO A 90 1.65 -8.49 -29.19
N ALA A 91 2.74 -8.87 -29.85
CA ALA A 91 3.94 -9.34 -29.15
C ALA A 91 4.48 -8.25 -28.21
N LYS A 92 4.62 -8.57 -26.91
CA LYS A 92 5.29 -7.70 -25.95
C LYS A 92 6.75 -7.54 -26.39
N LYS A 93 7.23 -6.31 -26.52
CA LYS A 93 8.66 -6.03 -26.70
C LYS A 93 9.38 -6.43 -25.40
N SER A 94 10.01 -7.61 -25.40
CA SER A 94 10.82 -8.10 -24.30
C SER A 94 12.23 -7.50 -24.40
N GLY A 95 12.60 -6.66 -23.47
CA GLY A 95 13.94 -6.03 -23.46
C GLY A 95 14.23 -5.21 -22.21
N GLY A 96 13.83 -5.64 -21.01
CA GLY A 96 14.13 -4.96 -19.77
C GLY A 96 14.34 -5.93 -18.59
N ARG A 97 14.98 -5.49 -17.52
CA ARG A 97 15.03 -6.20 -16.24
C ARG A 97 13.59 -6.53 -15.83
N ARG A 98 13.32 -7.79 -15.52
CA ARG A 98 12.02 -8.18 -14.99
C ARG A 98 11.93 -7.72 -13.53
N LEU A 99 11.23 -6.63 -13.29
CA LEU A 99 10.95 -6.15 -11.96
C LEU A 99 9.58 -6.66 -11.50
N VAL A 100 9.46 -6.89 -10.22
CA VAL A 100 8.21 -7.24 -9.55
C VAL A 100 7.96 -6.28 -8.38
N LYS A 101 6.69 -6.00 -8.13
CA LYS A 101 6.25 -5.20 -6.99
C LYS A 101 5.62 -6.12 -5.96
N CYS A 102 6.04 -6.00 -4.72
CA CYS A 102 5.41 -6.66 -3.60
C CYS A 102 4.06 -5.98 -3.28
N LEU A 103 2.98 -6.74 -3.29
CA LEU A 103 1.63 -6.23 -2.98
C LEU A 103 1.43 -5.88 -1.50
N VAL A 104 2.32 -6.37 -0.62
CA VAL A 104 2.20 -6.15 0.83
C VAL A 104 2.88 -4.85 1.25
N CYS A 105 4.13 -4.62 0.83
CA CYS A 105 4.89 -3.43 1.22
C CYS A 105 5.09 -2.41 0.09
N GLY A 106 4.75 -2.77 -1.15
CA GLY A 106 4.89 -1.90 -2.31
C GLY A 106 6.31 -1.84 -2.90
N GLU A 107 7.29 -2.55 -2.33
CA GLU A 107 8.67 -2.54 -2.81
C GLU A 107 8.78 -3.17 -4.21
N ILE A 108 9.65 -2.59 -5.04
CA ILE A 108 9.93 -3.07 -6.41
C ILE A 108 11.36 -3.62 -6.43
N PHE A 109 11.50 -4.86 -6.88
CA PHE A 109 12.77 -5.57 -6.92
C PHE A 109 12.83 -6.58 -8.06
N ASP A 110 13.98 -7.22 -8.25
CA ASP A 110 14.20 -8.17 -9.34
C ASP A 110 13.32 -9.41 -9.19
N ALA A 111 12.68 -9.83 -10.25
CA ALA A 111 11.77 -10.98 -10.29
C ALA A 111 12.44 -12.35 -9.99
N SER A 112 13.76 -12.39 -9.90
CA SER A 112 14.49 -13.60 -9.51
C SER A 112 14.39 -13.92 -8.02
N LEU A 113 14.02 -12.95 -7.18
CA LEU A 113 13.88 -13.19 -5.74
C LEU A 113 12.59 -13.96 -5.44
N GLU A 114 12.71 -14.96 -4.56
CA GLU A 114 11.58 -15.79 -4.10
C GLU A 114 10.80 -15.15 -2.95
N ILE A 115 11.46 -14.28 -2.19
CA ILE A 115 10.97 -13.65 -0.96
C ILE A 115 11.20 -12.16 -1.07
N CYS A 116 10.21 -11.36 -0.68
CA CYS A 116 10.35 -9.91 -0.63
C CYS A 116 11.44 -9.51 0.37
N PRO A 117 12.46 -8.75 -0.04
CA PRO A 117 13.57 -8.38 0.83
C PRO A 117 13.18 -7.44 1.97
N VAL A 118 12.00 -6.81 1.88
CA VAL A 118 11.52 -5.82 2.87
C VAL A 118 10.55 -6.42 3.87
N CYS A 119 9.56 -7.20 3.43
CA CYS A 119 8.50 -7.70 4.34
C CYS A 119 8.43 -9.23 4.44
N GLY A 120 9.31 -9.97 3.76
CA GLY A 120 9.47 -11.41 3.91
C GLY A 120 8.35 -12.28 3.31
N VAL A 121 7.40 -11.71 2.56
CA VAL A 121 6.35 -12.49 1.89
C VAL A 121 6.86 -13.15 0.62
N GLY A 122 6.24 -14.27 0.23
CA GLY A 122 6.62 -15.05 -0.93
C GLY A 122 6.06 -14.51 -2.26
N LYS A 123 6.45 -15.18 -3.35
CA LYS A 123 6.12 -14.81 -4.75
C LYS A 123 4.63 -14.70 -5.05
N GLU A 124 3.77 -15.36 -4.31
CA GLU A 124 2.32 -15.27 -4.44
C GLU A 124 1.78 -13.85 -4.23
N ASN A 125 2.61 -12.99 -3.62
CA ASN A 125 2.31 -11.58 -3.38
C ASN A 125 3.04 -10.64 -4.35
N PHE A 126 3.64 -11.15 -5.42
CA PHE A 126 4.37 -10.33 -6.37
C PHE A 126 3.57 -10.15 -7.66
N VAL A 127 3.61 -8.94 -8.18
CA VAL A 127 3.05 -8.64 -9.49
C VAL A 127 4.15 -8.08 -10.39
N PRO A 128 4.18 -8.47 -11.68
CA PRO A 128 5.11 -7.88 -12.62
C PRO A 128 4.94 -6.36 -12.69
N VAL A 129 6.03 -5.63 -12.68
CA VAL A 129 6.07 -4.20 -12.99
C VAL A 129 6.70 -4.08 -14.37
N GLU A 130 5.98 -3.52 -15.31
CA GLU A 130 6.60 -3.08 -16.54
C GLU A 130 7.50 -1.88 -16.19
N ASP A 131 8.69 -1.86 -16.76
CA ASP A 131 9.63 -0.74 -16.63
C ASP A 131 8.95 0.48 -17.26
N GLU A 132 8.10 1.18 -16.50
CA GLU A 132 7.70 2.52 -16.89
C GLU A 132 8.99 3.30 -16.99
N ASP A 133 9.22 3.92 -18.13
CA ASP A 133 10.40 4.73 -18.44
C ASP A 133 10.67 5.73 -17.29
N THR A 134 11.41 5.26 -16.29
CA THR A 134 11.82 6.06 -15.12
C THR A 134 12.92 7.04 -15.48
N GLY A 135 13.29 7.13 -16.76
CA GLY A 135 14.36 7.97 -17.27
C GLY A 135 14.11 9.48 -17.19
N PHE A 136 12.91 9.90 -16.79
CA PHE A 136 12.62 11.32 -16.60
C PHE A 136 13.34 11.83 -15.34
N VAL A 137 14.38 12.64 -15.54
CA VAL A 137 15.04 13.41 -14.49
C VAL A 137 14.88 14.89 -14.81
N ASN A 138 14.34 15.66 -13.89
CA ASN A 138 14.22 17.10 -13.97
C ASN A 138 14.81 17.73 -12.70
N ASN A 139 16.06 18.15 -12.76
CA ASN A 139 16.73 18.80 -11.65
C ASN A 139 16.20 20.22 -11.48
N THR A 140 15.82 20.53 -10.25
CA THR A 140 15.22 21.82 -9.90
C THR A 140 15.92 22.46 -8.71
N GLU A 141 15.57 23.72 -8.43
CA GLU A 141 15.89 24.45 -7.18
C GLU A 141 14.69 24.44 -6.22
N GLU A 142 13.75 23.52 -6.42
CA GLU A 142 12.55 23.43 -5.58
C GLU A 142 12.91 23.05 -4.15
N PHE A 143 12.11 23.55 -3.22
CA PHE A 143 12.13 23.16 -1.82
C PHE A 143 10.87 22.34 -1.53
N TYR A 144 11.04 21.04 -1.42
CA TYR A 144 9.98 20.08 -1.12
C TYR A 144 9.84 19.94 0.39
N LEU A 145 8.69 20.36 0.93
CA LEU A 145 8.34 20.12 2.32
C LEU A 145 7.34 18.96 2.39
N ILE A 146 7.71 17.91 3.10
CA ILE A 146 6.88 16.71 3.29
C ILE A 146 6.41 16.69 4.74
N LEU A 147 5.10 16.80 4.95
CA LEU A 147 4.48 16.71 6.26
C LEU A 147 4.10 15.25 6.56
N GLY A 148 4.83 14.63 7.47
CA GLY A 148 4.69 13.24 7.84
C GLY A 148 5.77 12.35 7.23
N ASN A 149 6.37 11.51 8.06
CA ASN A 149 7.41 10.55 7.67
C ASN A 149 6.95 9.09 7.68
N GLY A 150 5.65 8.84 7.58
CA GLY A 150 5.11 7.50 7.35
C GLY A 150 5.44 6.99 5.94
N ALA A 151 4.85 5.85 5.58
CA ALA A 151 5.09 5.22 4.27
C ALA A 151 4.86 6.17 3.08
N ALA A 152 3.83 7.02 3.15
CA ALA A 152 3.54 7.98 2.08
C ALA A 152 4.64 9.04 1.96
N GLY A 153 5.07 9.63 3.09
CA GLY A 153 6.12 10.65 3.10
C GLY A 153 7.47 10.10 2.64
N PHE A 154 7.85 8.93 3.13
CA PHE A 154 9.09 8.27 2.71
C PHE A 154 9.13 7.98 1.21
N ASN A 155 8.07 7.35 0.68
CA ASN A 155 8.02 7.04 -0.75
C ASN A 155 7.92 8.31 -1.61
N ALA A 156 7.32 9.38 -1.11
CA ALA A 156 7.35 10.68 -1.79
C ALA A 156 8.78 11.23 -1.87
N ALA A 157 9.54 11.22 -0.76
CA ALA A 157 10.94 11.65 -0.74
C ALA A 157 11.80 10.81 -1.71
N LYS A 158 11.62 9.48 -1.69
CA LYS A 158 12.30 8.56 -2.60
C LYS A 158 11.99 8.89 -4.06
N ALA A 159 10.71 9.01 -4.42
CA ALA A 159 10.29 9.31 -5.79
C ALA A 159 10.75 10.69 -6.27
N ILE A 160 10.75 11.71 -5.39
CA ILE A 160 11.31 13.01 -5.72
C ILE A 160 12.80 12.86 -6.04
N ARG A 161 13.57 12.21 -5.18
CA ARG A 161 15.02 12.09 -5.35
C ARG A 161 15.41 11.26 -6.58
N GLU A 162 14.60 10.31 -6.97
CA GLU A 162 14.78 9.58 -8.23
C GLU A 162 14.68 10.51 -9.44
N ARG A 163 13.82 11.51 -9.40
CA ARG A 163 13.52 12.42 -10.52
C ARG A 163 14.19 13.78 -10.41
N ASP A 164 14.50 14.26 -9.22
CA ASP A 164 15.15 15.53 -8.94
C ASP A 164 16.36 15.30 -8.03
N LYS A 165 17.55 15.41 -8.61
CA LYS A 165 18.82 15.19 -7.89
C LYS A 165 19.30 16.43 -7.12
N THR A 166 18.71 17.62 -7.35
CA THR A 166 19.19 18.91 -6.82
C THR A 166 18.23 19.55 -5.84
N GLY A 167 16.92 19.40 -6.01
CA GLY A 167 15.91 19.96 -5.11
C GLY A 167 16.14 19.59 -3.64
N SER A 168 15.83 20.51 -2.74
CA SER A 168 15.93 20.29 -1.30
C SER A 168 14.71 19.53 -0.79
N ILE A 169 14.90 18.51 0.05
CA ILE A 169 13.82 17.72 0.62
C ILE A 169 13.89 17.79 2.14
N VAL A 170 12.82 18.27 2.77
CA VAL A 170 12.64 18.28 4.23
C VAL A 170 11.40 17.50 4.59
N MET A 171 11.55 16.54 5.51
CA MET A 171 10.45 15.77 6.08
C MET A 171 10.24 16.18 7.53
N VAL A 172 9.01 16.47 7.92
CA VAL A 172 8.65 16.83 9.30
C VAL A 172 7.77 15.75 9.91
N SER A 173 8.09 15.33 11.12
CA SER A 173 7.31 14.32 11.86
C SER A 173 7.23 14.68 13.34
N ASP A 174 6.07 14.45 13.93
CA ASP A 174 5.85 14.55 15.37
C ASP A 174 6.43 13.35 16.15
N GLU A 175 6.69 12.23 15.48
CA GLU A 175 7.40 11.09 16.07
C GLU A 175 8.92 11.31 16.02
N PRO A 176 9.66 10.88 17.06
CA PRO A 176 11.11 11.05 17.13
C PRO A 176 11.89 9.96 16.35
N TYR A 177 11.21 9.19 15.51
CA TYR A 177 11.76 8.07 14.77
C TYR A 177 11.80 8.37 13.27
N SER A 178 12.82 7.87 12.58
CA SER A 178 12.84 7.81 11.11
C SER A 178 11.69 6.96 10.58
N SER A 179 11.42 7.05 9.28
CA SER A 179 10.33 6.30 8.64
C SER A 179 10.43 4.80 8.89
N TYR A 180 9.36 4.20 9.37
CA TYR A 180 9.31 2.78 9.68
C TYR A 180 8.05 2.10 9.14
N ASN A 181 8.10 0.77 9.01
CA ASN A 181 7.03 -0.06 8.50
C ASN A 181 5.94 -0.28 9.58
N ARG A 182 4.91 0.56 9.59
CA ARG A 182 3.81 0.49 10.59
C ARG A 182 3.08 -0.86 10.64
N PRO A 183 2.83 -1.59 9.55
CA PRO A 183 2.27 -2.95 9.62
C PRO A 183 3.04 -3.93 10.50
N MET A 184 4.32 -3.67 10.77
CA MET A 184 5.13 -4.52 11.65
C MET A 184 4.83 -4.32 13.14
N LEU A 185 4.22 -3.20 13.54
CA LEU A 185 3.95 -2.89 14.94
C LEU A 185 3.13 -3.97 15.63
N THR A 186 2.09 -4.48 15.01
CA THR A 186 1.23 -5.53 15.57
C THR A 186 1.83 -6.93 15.43
N LYS A 187 2.71 -7.15 14.47
CA LYS A 187 3.32 -8.47 14.22
C LYS A 187 4.43 -8.82 15.21
N SER A 188 5.08 -7.82 15.79
CA SER A 188 6.24 -8.01 16.68
C SER A 188 6.01 -7.54 18.09
N ILE A 189 4.75 -7.33 18.48
CA ILE A 189 4.39 -6.75 19.78
C ILE A 189 4.89 -7.61 20.96
N VAL A 190 4.88 -8.93 20.83
CA VAL A 190 5.31 -9.88 21.87
C VAL A 190 6.83 -9.97 21.96
N ALA A 191 7.51 -9.98 20.82
CA ALA A 191 8.95 -10.15 20.75
C ALA A 191 9.75 -8.88 21.13
N GLY A 192 9.07 -7.74 21.19
CA GLY A 192 9.71 -6.43 21.26
C GLY A 192 10.12 -5.95 19.87
N LEU A 193 10.25 -4.64 19.71
CA LEU A 193 10.52 -4.03 18.43
C LEU A 193 11.36 -2.77 18.59
N GLU A 194 12.57 -2.82 18.03
CA GLU A 194 13.39 -1.63 17.96
C GLU A 194 13.14 -0.91 16.62
N PRO A 195 13.19 0.45 16.60
CA PRO A 195 12.91 1.23 15.40
C PRO A 195 13.68 0.79 14.17
N ASP A 196 14.96 0.47 14.35
CA ASP A 196 15.88 0.09 13.27
C ASP A 196 15.50 -1.24 12.61
N GLN A 197 14.85 -2.15 13.35
CA GLN A 197 14.42 -3.45 12.83
C GLN A 197 13.28 -3.35 11.83
N ILE A 198 12.55 -2.25 11.86
CA ILE A 198 11.41 -1.99 10.99
C ILE A 198 11.57 -0.71 10.17
N ALA A 199 12.76 -0.13 10.17
CA ALA A 199 13.07 1.05 9.37
C ALA A 199 12.77 0.82 7.89
N MET A 200 12.26 1.83 7.20
CA MET A 200 12.01 1.77 5.74
C MET A 200 13.29 1.97 4.94
N ALA A 201 14.31 2.53 5.56
CA ALA A 201 15.68 2.65 5.03
C ALA A 201 16.67 2.71 6.19
N ASP A 202 17.92 2.41 5.94
CA ASP A 202 18.99 2.64 6.90
C ASP A 202 19.25 4.14 7.12
N ALA A 203 20.00 4.47 8.16
CA ALA A 203 20.27 5.87 8.51
C ALA A 203 21.08 6.58 7.40
N GLY A 204 21.95 5.86 6.70
CA GLY A 204 22.78 6.40 5.62
C GLY A 204 21.97 6.85 4.40
N TRP A 205 20.84 6.18 4.14
CA TRP A 205 19.99 6.52 3.00
C TRP A 205 19.54 7.98 2.99
N TYR A 206 19.14 8.53 4.13
CA TYR A 206 18.67 9.92 4.24
C TYR A 206 19.79 10.92 3.92
N GLU A 207 20.99 10.64 4.40
CA GLU A 207 22.17 11.46 4.14
C GLU A 207 22.59 11.39 2.66
N GLU A 208 22.73 10.19 2.12
CA GLU A 208 23.10 9.95 0.72
C GLU A 208 22.09 10.59 -0.25
N ASN A 209 20.81 10.54 0.08
CA ASN A 209 19.75 11.12 -0.72
C ASN A 209 19.43 12.59 -0.36
N ARG A 210 20.19 13.18 0.55
CA ARG A 210 20.02 14.59 0.98
C ARG A 210 18.58 14.90 1.38
N VAL A 211 17.99 14.00 2.20
CA VAL A 211 16.66 14.15 2.79
C VAL A 211 16.83 14.55 4.24
N TYR A 212 16.49 15.77 4.56
CA TYR A 212 16.60 16.29 5.93
C TYR A 212 15.34 15.94 6.73
N GLN A 213 15.51 15.30 7.89
CA GLN A 213 14.43 14.92 8.78
C GLN A 213 14.36 15.87 9.99
N MET A 214 13.20 16.45 10.21
CA MET A 214 12.85 17.21 11.42
C MET A 214 11.91 16.34 12.27
N LEU A 215 12.51 15.50 13.11
CA LEU A 215 11.80 14.54 13.96
C LEU A 215 11.38 15.18 15.30
N GLY A 216 10.28 14.68 15.89
CA GLY A 216 9.71 15.21 17.14
C GLY A 216 9.15 16.64 16.99
N LYS A 217 8.79 17.05 15.79
CA LYS A 217 8.26 18.39 15.49
C LYS A 217 6.85 18.31 14.93
N THR A 218 5.92 18.92 15.63
CA THR A 218 4.53 19.03 15.17
C THR A 218 4.33 20.24 14.30
N VAL A 219 3.68 20.08 13.15
CA VAL A 219 3.24 21.20 12.30
C VAL A 219 1.94 21.75 12.89
N THR A 220 1.94 23.01 13.25
CA THR A 220 0.78 23.68 13.88
C THR A 220 -0.04 24.50 12.91
N ASN A 221 0.58 25.01 11.87
CA ASN A 221 -0.10 25.78 10.82
C ASN A 221 0.58 25.61 9.46
N VAL A 222 -0.20 25.69 8.40
CA VAL A 222 0.27 25.73 7.02
C VAL A 222 -0.48 26.83 6.28
N ASP A 223 0.27 27.80 5.79
CA ASP A 223 -0.23 28.84 4.88
C ASP A 223 0.19 28.47 3.45
N THR A 224 -0.75 28.07 2.63
CA THR A 224 -0.49 27.64 1.25
C THR A 224 -0.32 28.82 0.29
N GLU A 225 -0.82 30.00 0.63
CA GLU A 225 -0.65 31.24 -0.16
C GLU A 225 0.74 31.84 0.10
N ALA A 226 1.11 31.97 1.38
CA ALA A 226 2.45 32.40 1.77
C ALA A 226 3.51 31.32 1.57
N LYS A 227 3.10 30.07 1.31
CA LYS A 227 3.97 28.89 1.22
C LYS A 227 4.87 28.73 2.45
N GLU A 228 4.26 28.83 3.62
CA GLU A 228 4.93 28.73 4.91
C GLU A 228 4.24 27.69 5.80
N ALA A 229 5.04 26.86 6.46
CA ALA A 229 4.58 25.98 7.55
C ALA A 229 5.20 26.41 8.86
N VAL A 230 4.42 26.37 9.95
CA VAL A 230 4.87 26.72 11.30
C VAL A 230 4.91 25.47 12.16
N LEU A 231 6.02 25.26 12.86
CA LEU A 231 6.20 24.14 13.77
C LEU A 231 5.85 24.53 15.21
N SER A 232 5.69 23.54 16.07
CA SER A 232 5.32 23.71 17.49
C SER A 232 6.32 24.52 18.31
N ASP A 233 7.56 24.62 17.87
CA ASP A 233 8.62 25.43 18.48
C ASP A 233 8.72 26.85 17.90
N GLY A 234 7.81 27.23 17.02
CA GLY A 234 7.81 28.52 16.33
C GLY A 234 8.69 28.59 15.08
N THR A 235 9.39 27.52 14.73
CA THR A 235 10.17 27.45 13.49
C THR A 235 9.26 27.63 12.28
N LYS A 236 9.65 28.48 11.36
CA LYS A 236 8.96 28.72 10.09
C LYS A 236 9.74 28.08 8.95
N LEU A 237 9.06 27.30 8.13
CA LEU A 237 9.61 26.63 6.97
C LEU A 237 8.91 27.16 5.71
N HIS A 238 9.65 27.88 4.86
CA HIS A 238 9.15 28.21 3.54
C HIS A 238 9.32 27.02 2.61
N PHE A 239 8.39 26.83 1.69
CA PHE A 239 8.43 25.76 0.71
C PHE A 239 8.00 26.26 -0.67
N THR A 240 8.48 25.62 -1.71
CA THR A 240 7.97 25.83 -3.06
C THR A 240 6.95 24.75 -3.44
N ARG A 241 7.13 23.53 -2.89
CA ARG A 241 6.25 22.38 -3.06
C ARG A 241 5.91 21.74 -1.72
N LEU A 242 4.65 21.45 -1.50
CA LEU A 242 4.17 20.82 -0.28
C LEU A 242 3.58 19.45 -0.57
N ILE A 243 3.97 18.46 0.24
CA ILE A 243 3.39 17.12 0.23
C ILE A 243 2.75 16.85 1.58
N TYR A 244 1.44 16.66 1.56
CA TYR A 244 0.65 16.40 2.75
C TYR A 244 0.52 14.89 2.95
N ALA A 245 1.28 14.32 3.90
CA ALA A 245 1.39 12.88 4.16
C ALA A 245 1.19 12.53 5.65
N LEU A 246 0.36 13.30 6.37
CA LEU A 246 0.15 13.18 7.81
C LEU A 246 -0.54 11.88 8.25
N GLY A 247 -1.14 11.16 7.30
CA GLY A 247 -1.82 9.89 7.60
C GLY A 247 -3.18 10.10 8.26
N SER A 248 -3.50 9.27 9.26
CA SER A 248 -4.79 9.25 9.95
C SER A 248 -4.59 8.96 11.43
N GLU A 249 -5.57 9.28 12.25
CA GLU A 249 -5.64 8.94 13.66
C GLU A 249 -6.52 7.70 13.87
N CYS A 250 -6.27 6.96 14.96
CA CYS A 250 -7.16 5.88 15.37
C CYS A 250 -8.46 6.44 15.92
N PHE A 251 -9.58 5.97 15.39
CA PHE A 251 -10.87 6.23 16.00
C PHE A 251 -11.09 5.27 17.17
N ILE A 252 -11.20 5.81 18.38
CA ILE A 252 -11.62 5.06 19.57
C ILE A 252 -13.09 5.35 19.81
N PRO A 253 -13.97 4.32 19.69
CA PRO A 253 -15.40 4.53 19.92
C PRO A 253 -15.67 5.12 21.31
N PRO A 254 -16.61 6.08 21.48
CA PRO A 254 -16.93 6.69 22.75
C PRO A 254 -17.85 5.79 23.59
N ILE A 255 -17.35 4.63 23.96
CA ILE A 255 -18.04 3.68 24.84
C ILE A 255 -17.52 3.81 26.26
N GLU A 256 -18.30 3.38 27.25
CA GLU A 256 -17.90 3.40 28.65
C GLU A 256 -16.58 2.63 28.84
N GLY A 257 -15.63 3.25 29.53
CA GLY A 257 -14.29 2.69 29.75
C GLY A 257 -13.27 2.94 28.63
N SER A 258 -13.64 3.51 27.48
CA SER A 258 -12.72 3.75 26.37
C SER A 258 -11.56 4.70 26.68
N SER A 259 -11.70 5.53 27.72
CA SER A 259 -10.66 6.44 28.22
C SER A 259 -9.75 5.85 29.30
N LEU A 260 -9.94 4.60 29.68
CA LEU A 260 -9.10 3.97 30.70
C LEU A 260 -7.65 3.85 30.21
N PRO A 261 -6.65 3.98 31.10
CA PRO A 261 -5.23 3.92 30.72
C PRO A 261 -4.80 2.61 30.05
N GLN A 262 -5.56 1.54 30.28
CA GLN A 262 -5.30 0.21 29.71
C GLN A 262 -5.86 0.04 28.29
N VAL A 263 -6.69 0.97 27.83
CA VAL A 263 -7.19 0.98 26.45
C VAL A 263 -6.12 1.61 25.54
N VAL A 264 -5.66 0.86 24.55
CA VAL A 264 -4.60 1.29 23.65
C VAL A 264 -5.03 1.00 22.22
N ALA A 265 -4.97 2.02 21.36
CA ALA A 265 -5.05 1.84 19.92
C ALA A 265 -3.63 1.83 19.36
N ILE A 266 -3.27 0.79 18.60
CA ILE A 266 -1.90 0.65 18.07
C ILE A 266 -1.80 1.38 16.74
N ARG A 267 -1.14 2.53 16.75
CA ARG A 267 -0.87 3.36 15.59
C ARG A 267 0.61 3.72 15.46
N ARG A 268 1.26 3.97 16.60
CA ARG A 268 2.64 4.47 16.71
C ARG A 268 3.53 3.44 17.39
N LEU A 269 4.83 3.58 17.24
CA LEU A 269 5.79 2.71 17.92
C LEU A 269 5.64 2.77 19.46
N ASP A 270 5.38 3.95 20.02
CA ASP A 270 5.18 4.11 21.44
C ASP A 270 3.91 3.43 21.97
N ASP A 271 2.87 3.29 21.13
CA ASP A 271 1.70 2.49 21.50
C ASP A 271 2.07 1.02 21.69
N THR A 272 2.95 0.49 20.85
CA THR A 272 3.46 -0.87 20.97
C THR A 272 4.25 -1.05 22.28
N ARG A 273 5.09 -0.10 22.61
CA ARG A 273 5.84 -0.09 23.89
C ARG A 273 4.90 -0.03 25.10
N LYS A 274 3.85 0.81 25.01
CA LYS A 274 2.82 0.88 26.06
C LYS A 274 2.10 -0.46 26.24
N VAL A 275 1.74 -1.14 25.14
CA VAL A 275 1.13 -2.48 25.22
C VAL A 275 2.10 -3.48 25.86
N GLN A 276 3.38 -3.47 25.50
CA GLN A 276 4.40 -4.34 26.10
C GLN A 276 4.53 -4.13 27.63
N GLU A 277 4.49 -2.88 28.09
CA GLU A 277 4.49 -2.60 29.53
C GLU A 277 3.23 -3.15 30.21
N LEU A 278 2.07 -2.96 29.61
CA LEU A 278 0.82 -3.50 30.14
C LEU A 278 0.83 -5.04 30.20
N MET A 279 1.43 -5.70 29.21
CA MET A 279 1.54 -7.17 29.17
C MET A 279 2.33 -7.77 30.35
N LYS A 280 3.22 -7.00 30.99
CA LYS A 280 3.97 -7.49 32.14
C LYS A 280 3.07 -7.80 33.37
N THR A 281 1.93 -7.16 33.48
CA THR A 281 1.03 -7.27 34.63
C THR A 281 -0.38 -7.73 34.26
N ALA A 282 -0.80 -7.57 33.04
CA ALA A 282 -2.13 -7.96 32.58
C ALA A 282 -2.29 -9.49 32.52
N LYS A 283 -3.39 -9.98 33.08
CA LYS A 283 -3.77 -11.41 33.04
C LYS A 283 -4.69 -11.73 31.84
N ASN A 284 -5.43 -10.75 31.38
CA ASN A 284 -6.41 -10.88 30.30
C ASN A 284 -6.25 -9.70 29.35
N ALA A 285 -6.47 -9.93 28.06
CA ALA A 285 -6.56 -8.91 27.04
C ALA A 285 -7.80 -9.13 26.17
N VAL A 286 -8.39 -8.04 25.72
CA VAL A 286 -9.48 -8.04 24.75
C VAL A 286 -9.03 -7.22 23.55
N VAL A 287 -9.25 -7.76 22.37
CA VAL A 287 -8.99 -7.09 21.09
C VAL A 287 -10.34 -6.82 20.44
N ILE A 288 -10.58 -5.57 20.02
CA ILE A 288 -11.82 -5.12 19.41
C ILE A 288 -11.57 -4.75 17.96
#